data_2b278a9f939150c1235203c86a68c4bf
#
_entry.id   2b278a9f939150c1235203c86a68c4bf
#
_cell.length_a   1.000
_cell.length_b   1.000
_cell.length_c   1.000
_cell.angle_alpha   90.00
_cell.angle_beta   90.00
_cell.angle_gamma   90.00
#
_symmetry.space_group_name_H-M   'P 1'
#
loop_
_entity.id
_entity.type
_entity.pdbx_description
1 polymer ?
#
loop_
_entity_poly.entity_id
_entity_poly.type
_entity_poly.pdbx_seq_one_letter_code
_entity_poly.pdbx_strand_id
1 'polypeptide(L)'
;MNTIPITVVGGAYREHCAFPERNLFRGSGGRAAAVLSSLGLPVTFVTYLGPTLRPSFEDIAKKFGYRLDAREGLDDICFRYRYPLGQPLIYPNSPRGLADSVPIEAENVLVFGMLEGRPPVYAKRVVYDPQDGASAAHFSSNGSTAQELALVVSYSEGRRLADQKAPEAIALKLLGSREVSAVVVKCGPQGALVQTQHEKTWIRPFPTTVVYKIGSGDVFSAAFAYAWLAEGRDAVAAAWFASRIVAAYVETSSDRIETSFLPSYWSDADNARRLLASTSARPLPETQIYLAGPFFTTSQRWLIDEVRDALRDMGFKVFSPVHDVGFGPANEVAPQDLFGLEQSGMVLALLDGLDAGTLYEVGYARSREIPVVAVAESVDANDLTMLLGSGCIITNDLTTGIYRACWALMGDV
;
A
#
# COMPACT_ATOMS: atom_id res chain seq x y z
N MET A 1 -14.71 -27.71 -11.40
CA MET A 1 -13.51 -27.01 -11.88
C MET A 1 -12.35 -27.51 -11.04
N ASN A 2 -11.24 -27.97 -11.65
CA ASN A 2 -10.03 -28.29 -10.89
C ASN A 2 -9.46 -26.99 -10.35
N THR A 3 -9.61 -26.74 -9.06
CA THR A 3 -9.04 -25.58 -8.40
C THR A 3 -7.55 -25.79 -8.22
N ILE A 4 -6.74 -24.87 -8.74
CA ILE A 4 -5.27 -24.93 -8.63
C ILE A 4 -4.84 -24.57 -7.20
N PRO A 5 -4.12 -25.46 -6.50
CA PRO A 5 -3.65 -25.15 -5.14
C PRO A 5 -2.52 -24.12 -5.18
N ILE A 6 -2.51 -23.23 -4.18
CA ILE A 6 -1.43 -22.27 -3.98
C ILE A 6 -0.78 -22.49 -2.60
N THR A 7 0.54 -22.55 -2.58
CA THR A 7 1.32 -22.49 -1.34
C THR A 7 1.68 -21.03 -1.07
N VAL A 8 1.34 -20.52 0.10
CA VAL A 8 1.75 -19.20 0.57
C VAL A 8 2.90 -19.38 1.55
N VAL A 9 3.99 -18.66 1.34
CA VAL A 9 5.16 -18.63 2.23
C VAL A 9 5.33 -17.20 2.71
N GLY A 10 5.29 -16.95 4.01
CA GLY A 10 5.40 -15.57 4.51
C GLY A 10 5.20 -15.45 6.02
N GLY A 11 5.36 -14.26 6.54
CA GLY A 11 5.26 -13.97 7.96
C GLY A 11 3.83 -14.05 8.50
N ALA A 12 3.74 -14.43 9.78
CA ALA A 12 2.52 -14.49 10.56
C ALA A 12 2.73 -13.71 11.87
N TYR A 13 2.14 -12.52 11.94
CA TYR A 13 2.44 -11.54 12.98
C TYR A 13 1.18 -11.05 13.69
N ARG A 14 1.36 -10.56 14.91
CA ARG A 14 0.39 -9.67 15.53
C ARG A 14 0.61 -8.26 14.97
N GLU A 15 -0.48 -7.62 14.54
CA GLU A 15 -0.48 -6.23 14.05
C GLU A 15 -1.35 -5.39 14.98
N HIS A 16 -0.79 -4.32 15.51
CA HIS A 16 -1.49 -3.36 16.35
C HIS A 16 -1.37 -1.97 15.73
N CYS A 17 -2.49 -1.35 15.38
CA CYS A 17 -2.57 0.04 14.98
C CYS A 17 -3.21 0.84 16.10
N ALA A 18 -2.59 1.96 16.49
CA ALA A 18 -3.09 2.78 17.58
C ALA A 18 -4.29 3.64 17.15
N PHE A 19 -4.26 4.17 15.91
CA PHE A 19 -5.36 4.96 15.38
C PHE A 19 -5.52 4.75 13.84
N PRO A 20 -6.70 4.29 13.36
CA PRO A 20 -7.79 3.73 14.16
C PRO A 20 -7.36 2.47 14.93
N GLU A 21 -7.86 2.32 16.16
CA GLU A 21 -7.44 1.20 17.01
C GLU A 21 -7.83 -0.13 16.39
N ARG A 22 -6.82 -0.96 16.13
CA ARG A 22 -6.97 -2.32 15.60
C ARG A 22 -5.90 -3.24 16.16
N ASN A 23 -6.29 -4.47 16.45
CA ASN A 23 -5.39 -5.51 16.94
C ASN A 23 -5.73 -6.81 16.23
N LEU A 24 -4.89 -7.20 15.27
CA LEU A 24 -5.15 -8.30 14.35
C LEU A 24 -3.98 -9.29 14.38
N PHE A 25 -4.28 -10.56 14.14
CA PHE A 25 -3.29 -11.59 13.88
C PHE A 25 -3.30 -11.85 12.37
N ARG A 26 -2.29 -11.34 11.66
CA ARG A 26 -2.19 -11.39 10.20
C ARG A 26 -0.75 -11.63 9.74
N GLY A 27 0.01 -10.58 9.54
CA GLY A 27 1.24 -10.62 8.75
C GLY A 27 0.95 -10.81 7.27
N SER A 28 1.95 -10.67 6.42
CA SER A 28 1.81 -10.74 4.96
C SER A 28 1.28 -12.10 4.50
N GLY A 29 1.90 -13.19 4.96
CA GLY A 29 1.50 -14.55 4.60
C GLY A 29 0.12 -14.93 5.13
N GLY A 30 -0.18 -14.60 6.39
CA GLY A 30 -1.48 -14.90 7.01
C GLY A 30 -2.64 -14.16 6.34
N ARG A 31 -2.44 -12.89 5.96
CA ARG A 31 -3.42 -12.12 5.21
C ARG A 31 -3.62 -12.68 3.81
N ALA A 32 -2.55 -12.98 3.11
CA ALA A 32 -2.63 -13.56 1.77
C ALA A 32 -3.34 -14.92 1.77
N ALA A 33 -3.06 -15.78 2.75
CA ALA A 33 -3.74 -17.06 2.90
C ALA A 33 -5.25 -16.89 3.12
N ALA A 34 -5.65 -15.92 3.96
CA ALA A 34 -7.06 -15.61 4.19
C ALA A 34 -7.76 -15.10 2.93
N VAL A 35 -7.14 -14.18 2.19
CA VAL A 35 -7.66 -13.63 0.93
C VAL A 35 -7.83 -14.73 -0.12
N LEU A 36 -6.77 -15.51 -0.39
CA LEU A 36 -6.81 -16.59 -1.39
C LEU A 36 -7.85 -17.67 -1.06
N SER A 37 -7.94 -18.04 0.22
CA SER A 37 -8.95 -19.01 0.67
C SER A 37 -10.36 -18.45 0.53
N SER A 38 -10.58 -17.15 0.81
CA SER A 38 -11.89 -16.51 0.62
C SER A 38 -12.29 -16.43 -0.86
N LEU A 39 -11.32 -16.43 -1.78
CA LEU A 39 -11.53 -16.53 -3.23
C LEU A 39 -11.79 -17.98 -3.70
N GLY A 40 -11.87 -18.94 -2.79
CA GLY A 40 -12.24 -20.33 -3.06
C GLY A 40 -11.09 -21.24 -3.47
N LEU A 41 -9.83 -20.82 -3.28
CA LEU A 41 -8.68 -21.67 -3.60
C LEU A 41 -8.29 -22.59 -2.44
N PRO A 42 -7.80 -23.82 -2.72
CA PRO A 42 -7.08 -24.63 -1.76
C PRO A 42 -5.73 -23.97 -1.44
N VAL A 43 -5.54 -23.56 -0.19
CA VAL A 43 -4.33 -22.86 0.25
C VAL A 43 -3.59 -23.66 1.30
N THR A 44 -2.26 -23.77 1.15
CA THR A 44 -1.35 -24.20 2.21
C THR A 44 -0.51 -23.00 2.63
N PHE A 45 -0.59 -22.59 3.88
CA PHE A 45 0.19 -21.48 4.42
C PHE A 45 1.35 -22.01 5.26
N VAL A 46 2.57 -21.77 4.77
CA VAL A 46 3.83 -22.12 5.42
C VAL A 46 4.41 -20.90 6.11
N THR A 47 4.62 -20.98 7.42
CA THR A 47 5.15 -19.88 8.21
C THR A 47 5.88 -20.39 9.45
N TYR A 48 6.57 -19.49 10.15
CA TYR A 48 7.19 -19.77 11.45
C TYR A 48 6.42 -19.02 12.53
N LEU A 49 6.04 -19.74 13.60
CA LEU A 49 5.25 -19.16 14.69
C LEU A 49 5.94 -19.37 16.03
N GLY A 50 6.09 -18.31 16.77
CA GLY A 50 6.40 -18.39 18.18
C GLY A 50 5.26 -19.06 18.97
N PRO A 51 5.54 -19.50 20.22
CA PRO A 51 4.64 -20.37 20.97
C PRO A 51 3.29 -19.72 21.30
N THR A 52 3.26 -18.39 21.53
CA THR A 52 2.03 -17.71 21.97
C THR A 52 1.13 -17.31 20.80
N LEU A 53 1.66 -17.17 19.60
CA LEU A 53 0.87 -16.82 18.41
C LEU A 53 0.20 -18.04 17.76
N ARG A 54 0.76 -19.24 17.91
CA ARG A 54 0.31 -20.46 17.25
C ARG A 54 -1.19 -20.75 17.41
N PRO A 55 -1.79 -20.74 18.64
CA PRO A 55 -3.22 -21.03 18.79
C PRO A 55 -4.12 -20.05 18.01
N SER A 56 -3.77 -18.77 18.00
CA SER A 56 -4.54 -17.75 17.28
C SER A 56 -4.53 -17.99 15.76
N PHE A 57 -3.39 -18.39 15.20
CA PHE A 57 -3.29 -18.67 13.77
C PHE A 57 -3.94 -20.01 13.38
N GLU A 58 -3.95 -21.00 14.25
CA GLU A 58 -4.70 -22.25 14.05
C GLU A 58 -6.22 -22.00 13.99
N ASP A 59 -6.73 -21.12 14.83
CA ASP A 59 -8.15 -20.74 14.82
C ASP A 59 -8.51 -19.91 13.58
N ILE A 60 -7.63 -19.03 13.14
CA ILE A 60 -7.79 -18.27 11.89
C ILE A 60 -7.79 -19.21 10.69
N ALA A 61 -6.87 -20.18 10.64
CA ALA A 61 -6.81 -21.17 9.58
C ALA A 61 -8.13 -21.97 9.46
N LYS A 62 -8.68 -22.41 10.59
CA LYS A 62 -10.01 -23.06 10.63
C LYS A 62 -11.12 -22.14 10.12
N LYS A 63 -11.11 -20.86 10.55
CA LYS A 63 -12.12 -19.86 10.18
C LYS A 63 -12.14 -19.56 8.67
N PHE A 64 -10.97 -19.51 8.02
CA PHE A 64 -10.85 -19.23 6.59
C PHE A 64 -10.78 -20.50 5.74
N GLY A 65 -10.52 -21.66 6.33
CA GLY A 65 -10.50 -22.94 5.63
C GLY A 65 -9.19 -23.26 4.89
N TYR A 66 -8.07 -22.64 5.27
CA TYR A 66 -6.78 -22.97 4.70
C TYR A 66 -5.99 -23.94 5.59
N ARG A 67 -5.07 -24.72 4.99
CA ARG A 67 -4.14 -25.57 5.71
C ARG A 67 -2.98 -24.71 6.25
N LEU A 68 -2.74 -24.77 7.56
CA LEU A 68 -1.59 -24.13 8.20
C LEU A 68 -0.45 -25.16 8.37
N ASP A 69 0.70 -24.87 7.78
CA ASP A 69 1.99 -25.53 8.04
C ASP A 69 2.85 -24.59 8.89
N ALA A 70 2.58 -24.59 10.19
CA ALA A 70 3.27 -23.75 11.15
C ALA A 70 4.51 -24.43 11.67
N ARG A 71 5.67 -23.97 11.26
CA ARG A 71 6.98 -24.37 11.75
C ARG A 71 7.29 -23.65 13.07
N GLU A 72 8.25 -24.15 13.83
CA GLU A 72 8.65 -23.54 15.09
C GLU A 72 9.45 -22.25 14.83
N GLY A 73 8.95 -21.13 15.33
CA GLY A 73 9.60 -19.83 15.33
C GLY A 73 10.21 -19.52 16.69
N LEU A 74 11.25 -18.69 16.71
CA LEU A 74 11.97 -18.33 17.93
C LEU A 74 11.32 -17.20 18.72
N ASP A 75 10.57 -16.32 18.04
CA ASP A 75 9.98 -15.13 18.62
C ASP A 75 8.50 -14.97 18.21
N ASP A 76 7.73 -14.36 19.09
CA ASP A 76 6.38 -13.86 18.77
C ASP A 76 6.49 -12.43 18.25
N ILE A 77 6.36 -12.25 16.94
CA ILE A 77 6.58 -10.95 16.29
C ILE A 77 5.30 -10.11 16.29
N CYS A 78 5.45 -8.84 16.67
CA CYS A 78 4.39 -7.85 16.67
C CYS A 78 4.82 -6.58 15.95
N PHE A 79 4.00 -6.15 14.99
CA PHE A 79 4.12 -4.86 14.32
C PHE A 79 3.18 -3.85 14.98
N ARG A 80 3.71 -2.73 15.46
CA ARG A 80 2.94 -1.66 16.08
C ARG A 80 3.02 -0.40 15.25
N TYR A 81 1.87 0.00 14.72
CA TYR A 81 1.68 1.22 13.94
C TYR A 81 1.04 2.31 14.80
N ARG A 82 1.46 3.56 14.64
CA ARG A 82 0.75 4.71 15.19
C ARG A 82 -0.51 5.00 14.39
N TYR A 83 -0.38 4.99 13.07
CA TYR A 83 -1.43 5.13 12.08
C TYR A 83 -1.05 4.33 10.80
N PRO A 84 -1.99 4.07 9.87
CA PRO A 84 -1.77 3.07 8.82
C PRO A 84 -0.64 3.35 7.81
N LEU A 85 -0.19 4.59 7.64
CA LEU A 85 0.98 4.94 6.80
C LEU A 85 2.29 5.00 7.57
N GLY A 86 2.24 5.12 8.90
CA GLY A 86 3.44 5.24 9.72
C GLY A 86 4.33 4.01 9.66
N GLN A 87 5.63 4.23 9.83
CA GLN A 87 6.58 3.12 9.96
C GLN A 87 6.30 2.33 11.24
N PRO A 88 6.16 0.99 11.16
CA PRO A 88 5.89 0.17 12.33
C PRO A 88 7.11 0.05 13.24
N LEU A 89 6.86 -0.01 14.53
CA LEU A 89 7.80 -0.55 15.50
C LEU A 89 7.64 -2.06 15.56
N ILE A 90 8.73 -2.78 15.40
CA ILE A 90 8.75 -4.25 15.42
C ILE A 90 9.21 -4.74 16.78
N TYR A 91 8.49 -5.68 17.36
CA TYR A 91 8.84 -6.32 18.63
C TYR A 91 8.94 -7.84 18.43
N PRO A 92 10.03 -8.46 18.97
CA PRO A 92 11.20 -7.81 19.56
C PRO A 92 11.93 -6.93 18.53
N ASN A 93 12.69 -5.93 18.98
CA ASN A 93 13.40 -4.99 18.09
C ASN A 93 14.40 -5.65 17.13
N SER A 94 14.86 -6.85 17.45
CA SER A 94 15.73 -7.66 16.63
C SER A 94 15.23 -9.09 16.66
N PRO A 95 14.21 -9.44 15.84
CA PRO A 95 13.71 -10.80 15.77
C PRO A 95 14.81 -11.76 15.36
N ARG A 96 14.83 -12.92 16.01
CA ARG A 96 15.80 -13.98 15.70
C ARG A 96 15.32 -14.76 14.49
N GLY A 97 16.08 -14.73 13.41
CA GLY A 97 15.83 -15.56 12.24
C GLY A 97 16.38 -16.97 12.42
N LEU A 98 15.72 -17.94 11.81
CA LEU A 98 16.19 -19.32 11.75
C LEU A 98 17.24 -19.44 10.66
N ALA A 99 18.43 -19.97 11.03
CA ALA A 99 19.52 -20.19 10.09
C ALA A 99 19.23 -21.37 9.16
N ASP A 100 18.60 -22.43 9.68
CA ASP A 100 18.29 -23.65 8.94
C ASP A 100 16.81 -23.67 8.55
N SER A 101 16.55 -23.37 7.29
CA SER A 101 15.21 -23.36 6.74
C SER A 101 14.99 -24.59 5.87
N VAL A 102 14.02 -25.44 6.24
CA VAL A 102 13.62 -26.59 5.41
C VAL A 102 13.09 -26.07 4.07
N PRO A 103 13.61 -26.54 2.93
CA PRO A 103 13.13 -26.13 1.62
C PRO A 103 11.63 -26.37 1.41
N ILE A 104 11.05 -25.60 0.51
CA ILE A 104 9.64 -25.71 0.13
C ILE A 104 9.59 -26.07 -1.36
N GLU A 105 8.94 -27.18 -1.65
CA GLU A 105 8.69 -27.64 -3.02
C GLU A 105 7.20 -27.59 -3.32
N ALA A 106 6.81 -26.82 -4.35
CA ALA A 106 5.42 -26.72 -4.75
C ALA A 106 5.31 -26.27 -6.22
N GLU A 107 4.13 -26.42 -6.82
CA GLU A 107 3.93 -26.04 -8.21
C GLU A 107 3.71 -24.52 -8.34
N ASN A 108 2.81 -23.96 -7.53
CA ASN A 108 2.43 -22.54 -7.54
C ASN A 108 2.63 -21.95 -6.15
N VAL A 109 3.45 -20.93 -6.05
CA VAL A 109 3.84 -20.35 -4.75
C VAL A 109 3.72 -18.83 -4.77
N LEU A 110 3.10 -18.29 -3.73
CA LEU A 110 3.20 -16.87 -3.38
C LEU A 110 4.18 -16.75 -2.21
N VAL A 111 5.28 -16.04 -2.43
CA VAL A 111 6.35 -15.88 -1.44
C VAL A 111 6.44 -14.44 -0.98
N PHE A 112 6.39 -14.23 0.32
CA PHE A 112 6.74 -12.97 0.96
C PHE A 112 8.07 -13.08 1.69
N GLY A 113 8.83 -11.99 1.71
CA GLY A 113 9.91 -11.84 2.66
C GLY A 113 9.38 -11.91 4.10
N MET A 114 10.13 -12.53 5.00
CA MET A 114 9.77 -12.65 6.41
C MET A 114 10.98 -12.51 7.32
N LEU A 115 10.73 -12.12 8.56
CA LEU A 115 11.79 -11.85 9.54
C LEU A 115 12.33 -13.14 10.18
N GLU A 116 11.50 -14.18 10.28
CA GLU A 116 11.80 -15.42 11.00
C GLU A 116 12.72 -16.38 10.25
N GLY A 117 12.80 -16.25 8.93
CA GLY A 117 13.64 -17.15 8.12
C GLY A 117 13.48 -16.91 6.62
N ARG A 118 14.33 -17.58 5.86
CA ARG A 118 14.33 -17.49 4.38
C ARG A 118 14.43 -18.89 3.78
N PRO A 119 13.38 -19.73 3.85
CA PRO A 119 13.41 -21.06 3.28
C PRO A 119 13.61 -20.99 1.77
N PRO A 120 14.52 -21.80 1.19
CA PRO A 120 14.60 -21.93 -0.26
C PRO A 120 13.27 -22.46 -0.82
N VAL A 121 12.83 -21.90 -1.94
CA VAL A 121 11.59 -22.30 -2.63
C VAL A 121 11.95 -22.81 -4.03
N TYR A 122 11.51 -24.03 -4.33
CA TYR A 122 11.67 -24.66 -5.63
C TYR A 122 10.28 -24.86 -6.24
N ALA A 123 9.96 -24.09 -7.29
CA ALA A 123 8.61 -24.10 -7.83
C ALA A 123 8.58 -23.96 -9.37
N LYS A 124 7.44 -24.28 -9.97
CA LYS A 124 7.21 -23.96 -11.39
C LYS A 124 6.91 -22.49 -11.56
N ARG A 125 5.91 -21.98 -10.82
CA ARG A 125 5.47 -20.59 -10.93
C ARG A 125 5.48 -19.93 -9.57
N VAL A 126 6.06 -18.74 -9.50
CA VAL A 126 6.20 -17.98 -8.26
C VAL A 126 5.75 -16.53 -8.45
N VAL A 127 4.97 -16.04 -7.51
CA VAL A 127 4.80 -14.61 -7.26
C VAL A 127 5.66 -14.27 -6.04
N TYR A 128 6.57 -13.32 -6.17
CA TYR A 128 7.47 -12.91 -5.09
C TYR A 128 7.30 -11.44 -4.72
N ASP A 129 6.98 -11.21 -3.46
CA ASP A 129 6.92 -9.89 -2.81
C ASP A 129 8.01 -9.85 -1.72
N PRO A 130 9.12 -9.13 -1.91
CA PRO A 130 10.28 -9.15 -1.01
C PRO A 130 10.02 -8.60 0.37
N GLN A 131 9.02 -7.75 0.57
CA GLN A 131 8.52 -7.17 1.84
C GLN A 131 9.62 -6.44 2.61
N ASP A 132 10.65 -6.42 2.73
CA ASP A 132 11.61 -5.88 3.70
C ASP A 132 12.28 -4.59 3.22
N GLY A 133 11.51 -3.53 3.00
CA GLY A 133 11.94 -2.19 2.57
C GLY A 133 13.45 -1.94 2.49
N ALA A 134 14.11 -1.88 3.64
CA ALA A 134 15.56 -1.64 3.73
C ALA A 134 16.43 -2.86 3.42
N SER A 135 15.95 -4.10 3.58
CA SER A 135 16.69 -5.35 3.42
C SER A 135 16.12 -6.25 2.32
N ALA A 136 15.26 -5.69 1.45
CA ALA A 136 14.70 -6.42 0.32
C ALA A 136 15.78 -7.15 -0.48
N ALA A 137 15.59 -8.45 -0.71
CA ALA A 137 16.55 -9.33 -1.37
C ALA A 137 15.96 -9.92 -2.64
N HIS A 138 16.79 -10.26 -3.60
CA HIS A 138 16.36 -10.99 -4.79
C HIS A 138 15.88 -12.40 -4.42
N PHE A 139 14.89 -12.91 -5.17
CA PHE A 139 14.30 -14.24 -4.95
C PHE A 139 15.35 -15.36 -4.87
N SER A 140 16.33 -15.33 -5.78
CA SER A 140 17.38 -16.33 -5.87
C SER A 140 18.48 -16.21 -4.80
N SER A 141 18.48 -15.17 -3.97
CA SER A 141 19.59 -14.89 -3.02
C SER A 141 19.77 -15.94 -1.94
N ASN A 142 18.74 -16.77 -1.67
CA ASN A 142 18.78 -17.88 -0.72
C ASN A 142 18.80 -19.26 -1.40
N GLY A 143 19.08 -19.32 -2.72
CA GLY A 143 19.07 -20.54 -3.51
C GLY A 143 17.70 -20.95 -4.05
N SER A 144 16.66 -20.10 -3.90
CA SER A 144 15.35 -20.35 -4.52
C SER A 144 15.40 -20.34 -6.04
N THR A 145 14.57 -21.18 -6.66
CA THR A 145 14.46 -21.27 -8.14
C THR A 145 13.00 -21.36 -8.57
N ALA A 146 12.69 -20.75 -9.72
CA ALA A 146 11.39 -20.84 -10.37
C ALA A 146 11.56 -20.98 -11.89
N GLN A 147 10.64 -21.69 -12.55
CA GLN A 147 10.62 -21.72 -14.01
C GLN A 147 10.01 -20.41 -14.57
N GLU A 148 9.05 -19.85 -13.86
CA GLU A 148 8.38 -18.60 -14.19
C GLU A 148 8.18 -17.78 -12.91
N LEU A 149 8.72 -16.55 -12.89
CA LEU A 149 8.73 -15.66 -11.72
C LEU A 149 8.05 -14.33 -12.04
N ALA A 150 7.06 -13.94 -11.26
CA ALA A 150 6.52 -12.58 -11.23
C ALA A 150 7.01 -11.86 -9.97
N LEU A 151 7.63 -10.68 -10.13
CA LEU A 151 8.04 -9.82 -9.03
C LEU A 151 6.95 -8.77 -8.77
N VAL A 152 6.46 -8.72 -7.54
CA VAL A 152 5.47 -7.71 -7.11
C VAL A 152 6.07 -6.90 -5.98
N VAL A 153 6.68 -5.78 -6.31
CA VAL A 153 7.45 -4.95 -5.39
C VAL A 153 6.77 -3.63 -5.08
N SER A 154 6.94 -3.09 -3.89
CA SER A 154 6.65 -1.68 -3.64
C SER A 154 7.68 -0.80 -4.34
N TYR A 155 7.36 0.50 -4.52
CA TYR A 155 8.28 1.45 -5.12
C TYR A 155 9.61 1.52 -4.35
N SER A 156 9.57 1.51 -3.02
CA SER A 156 10.78 1.54 -2.17
C SER A 156 11.64 0.29 -2.30
N GLU A 157 11.04 -0.89 -2.30
CA GLU A 157 11.74 -2.17 -2.53
C GLU A 157 12.33 -2.22 -3.93
N GLY A 158 11.56 -1.82 -4.93
CA GLY A 158 11.99 -1.77 -6.33
C GLY A 158 13.18 -0.83 -6.54
N ARG A 159 13.14 0.37 -5.95
CA ARG A 159 14.26 1.33 -5.98
C ARG A 159 15.54 0.71 -5.44
N ARG A 160 15.42 -0.01 -4.35
CA ARG A 160 16.57 -0.66 -3.71
C ARG A 160 17.12 -1.82 -4.54
N LEU A 161 16.24 -2.75 -4.96
CA LEU A 161 16.66 -3.93 -5.72
C LEU A 161 17.24 -3.59 -7.09
N ALA A 162 16.73 -2.54 -7.73
CA ALA A 162 17.17 -2.13 -9.06
C ALA A 162 18.24 -1.03 -9.05
N ASP A 163 18.46 -0.34 -7.92
CA ASP A 163 19.26 0.90 -7.84
C ASP A 163 18.83 1.92 -8.90
N GLN A 164 17.52 2.13 -9.02
CA GLN A 164 16.89 3.04 -9.98
C GLN A 164 15.82 3.89 -9.29
N LYS A 165 15.52 5.08 -9.82
CA LYS A 165 14.53 6.01 -9.25
C LYS A 165 13.19 5.98 -9.97
N ALA A 166 13.19 5.91 -11.31
CA ALA A 166 11.95 5.91 -12.08
C ALA A 166 11.30 4.52 -12.06
N PRO A 167 9.98 4.39 -11.83
CA PRO A 167 9.29 3.11 -11.82
C PRO A 167 9.54 2.27 -13.08
N GLU A 168 9.61 2.90 -14.25
CA GLU A 168 9.89 2.25 -15.53
C GLU A 168 11.31 1.68 -15.58
N ALA A 169 12.30 2.43 -15.07
CA ALA A 169 13.67 1.97 -15.00
C ALA A 169 13.85 0.82 -14.00
N ILE A 170 13.13 0.91 -12.86
CA ILE A 170 13.06 -0.17 -11.87
C ILE A 170 12.52 -1.45 -12.52
N ALA A 171 11.35 -1.35 -13.15
CA ALA A 171 10.68 -2.49 -13.75
C ALA A 171 11.53 -3.14 -14.85
N LEU A 172 12.12 -2.33 -15.73
CA LEU A 172 12.99 -2.80 -16.81
C LEU A 172 14.25 -3.50 -16.27
N LYS A 173 14.87 -2.95 -15.24
CA LYS A 173 16.06 -3.52 -14.62
C LYS A 173 15.77 -4.87 -13.96
N LEU A 174 14.68 -4.98 -13.24
CA LEU A 174 14.28 -6.22 -12.56
C LEU A 174 13.82 -7.31 -13.54
N LEU A 175 13.27 -6.93 -14.69
CA LEU A 175 12.89 -7.85 -15.76
C LEU A 175 14.10 -8.47 -16.48
N GLY A 176 15.30 -7.94 -16.27
CA GLY A 176 16.51 -8.39 -16.98
C GLY A 176 16.99 -9.81 -16.65
N SER A 177 16.39 -10.48 -15.65
CA SER A 177 16.67 -11.90 -15.34
C SER A 177 15.79 -12.81 -16.19
N ARG A 178 16.38 -13.89 -16.74
CA ARG A 178 15.71 -14.80 -17.68
C ARG A 178 14.47 -15.49 -17.09
N GLU A 179 14.45 -15.71 -15.79
CA GLU A 179 13.34 -16.34 -15.05
C GLU A 179 12.19 -15.38 -14.74
N VAL A 180 12.42 -14.05 -14.80
CA VAL A 180 11.42 -13.04 -14.52
C VAL A 180 10.56 -12.79 -15.77
N SER A 181 9.30 -13.18 -15.70
CA SER A 181 8.32 -13.00 -16.79
C SER A 181 7.52 -11.71 -16.66
N ALA A 182 7.35 -11.21 -15.43
CA ALA A 182 6.62 -9.98 -15.15
C ALA A 182 7.17 -9.26 -13.92
N VAL A 183 7.14 -7.93 -13.96
CA VAL A 183 7.44 -7.06 -12.82
C VAL A 183 6.26 -6.13 -12.61
N VAL A 184 5.78 -6.06 -11.39
CA VAL A 184 4.77 -5.10 -10.93
C VAL A 184 5.38 -4.21 -9.88
N VAL A 185 5.43 -2.89 -10.14
CA VAL A 185 5.88 -1.88 -9.18
C VAL A 185 4.67 -1.17 -8.60
N LYS A 186 4.37 -1.41 -7.32
CA LYS A 186 3.27 -0.76 -6.58
C LYS A 186 3.67 0.66 -6.20
N CYS A 187 2.99 1.68 -6.74
CA CYS A 187 3.31 3.10 -6.58
C CYS A 187 2.26 3.85 -5.72
N GLY A 188 1.64 3.20 -4.76
CA GLY A 188 0.68 3.80 -3.83
C GLY A 188 -0.49 4.48 -4.55
N PRO A 189 -0.75 5.79 -4.31
CA PRO A 189 -1.88 6.49 -4.91
C PRO A 189 -1.79 6.63 -6.44
N GLN A 190 -0.61 6.44 -7.05
CA GLN A 190 -0.46 6.42 -8.51
C GLN A 190 -0.95 5.12 -9.16
N GLY A 191 -1.12 4.06 -8.37
CA GLY A 191 -1.48 2.74 -8.85
C GLY A 191 -0.27 1.81 -8.97
N ALA A 192 -0.17 1.05 -10.07
CA ALA A 192 0.91 0.09 -10.29
C ALA A 192 1.40 0.10 -11.73
N LEU A 193 2.71 -0.02 -11.91
CA LEU A 193 3.31 -0.24 -13.23
C LEU A 193 3.53 -1.73 -13.45
N VAL A 194 3.03 -2.26 -14.53
CA VAL A 194 3.30 -3.63 -15.01
C VAL A 194 4.26 -3.59 -16.18
N GLN A 195 5.31 -4.38 -16.11
CA GLN A 195 6.28 -4.54 -17.18
C GLN A 195 6.49 -6.03 -17.47
N THR A 196 6.29 -6.43 -18.71
CA THR A 196 6.66 -7.75 -19.25
C THR A 196 7.66 -7.58 -20.38
N GLN A 197 8.08 -8.67 -21.04
CA GLN A 197 8.93 -8.60 -22.23
C GLN A 197 8.22 -7.94 -23.44
N HIS A 198 6.89 -7.89 -23.43
CA HIS A 198 6.10 -7.49 -24.60
C HIS A 198 5.33 -6.18 -24.39
N GLU A 199 5.05 -5.81 -23.14
CA GLU A 199 4.22 -4.63 -22.84
C GLU A 199 4.62 -3.95 -21.55
N LYS A 200 4.33 -2.63 -21.50
CA LYS A 200 4.44 -1.80 -20.32
C LYS A 200 3.12 -1.06 -20.14
N THR A 201 2.48 -1.23 -18.99
CA THR A 201 1.15 -0.68 -18.74
C THR A 201 1.02 -0.14 -17.32
N TRP A 202 0.48 1.07 -17.17
CA TRP A 202 0.08 1.62 -15.90
C TRP A 202 -1.35 1.20 -15.55
N ILE A 203 -1.52 0.59 -14.38
CA ILE A 203 -2.82 0.29 -13.78
C ILE A 203 -3.18 1.42 -12.85
N ARG A 204 -4.27 2.13 -13.15
CA ARG A 204 -4.78 3.20 -12.29
C ARG A 204 -5.26 2.64 -10.95
N PRO A 205 -5.16 3.42 -9.85
CA PRO A 205 -5.84 3.07 -8.62
C PRO A 205 -7.36 3.16 -8.82
N PHE A 206 -8.09 2.55 -7.91
CA PHE A 206 -9.54 2.76 -7.76
C PHE A 206 -9.75 3.58 -6.49
N PRO A 207 -10.00 4.89 -6.60
CA PRO A 207 -10.21 5.75 -5.44
C PRO A 207 -11.36 5.26 -4.57
N THR A 208 -11.19 5.37 -3.27
CA THR A 208 -12.14 4.95 -2.24
C THR A 208 -12.44 6.08 -1.28
N THR A 209 -13.52 5.96 -0.53
CA THR A 209 -13.91 6.98 0.46
C THR A 209 -13.11 6.86 1.75
N VAL A 210 -12.59 5.67 2.06
CA VAL A 210 -11.74 5.36 3.20
C VAL A 210 -10.52 4.58 2.72
N VAL A 211 -9.36 4.80 3.35
CA VAL A 211 -8.11 4.09 3.04
C VAL A 211 -7.47 3.53 4.29
N TYR A 212 -7.70 2.25 4.58
CA TYR A 212 -6.92 1.52 5.57
C TYR A 212 -5.72 0.83 4.91
N LYS A 213 -4.54 1.44 5.04
CA LYS A 213 -3.35 1.08 4.23
C LYS A 213 -2.64 -0.20 4.68
N ILE A 214 -2.67 -0.57 5.99
CA ILE A 214 -1.95 -1.75 6.49
C ILE A 214 -2.44 -3.01 5.77
N GLY A 215 -1.51 -3.76 5.19
CA GLY A 215 -1.79 -4.99 4.47
C GLY A 215 -2.29 -4.84 3.04
N SER A 216 -2.50 -3.61 2.54
CA SER A 216 -2.95 -3.42 1.15
C SER A 216 -1.97 -3.98 0.12
N GLY A 217 -0.67 -3.94 0.41
CA GLY A 217 0.37 -4.57 -0.41
C GLY A 217 0.25 -6.08 -0.46
N ASP A 218 -0.02 -6.70 0.70
CA ASP A 218 -0.19 -8.15 0.82
C ASP A 218 -1.42 -8.64 0.07
N VAL A 219 -2.53 -7.88 0.19
CA VAL A 219 -3.78 -8.14 -0.56
C VAL A 219 -3.56 -8.00 -2.05
N PHE A 220 -2.79 -7.00 -2.49
CA PHE A 220 -2.45 -6.85 -3.90
C PHE A 220 -1.70 -8.09 -4.41
N SER A 221 -0.66 -8.52 -3.70
CA SER A 221 0.16 -9.67 -4.09
C SER A 221 -0.64 -10.97 -4.06
N ALA A 222 -1.55 -11.15 -3.09
CA ALA A 222 -2.46 -12.29 -3.04
C ALA A 222 -3.46 -12.30 -4.20
N ALA A 223 -4.10 -11.18 -4.50
CA ALA A 223 -5.06 -11.07 -5.60
C ALA A 223 -4.37 -11.20 -6.97
N PHE A 224 -3.15 -10.66 -7.10
CA PHE A 224 -2.33 -10.88 -8.29
C PHE A 224 -2.01 -12.38 -8.47
N ALA A 225 -1.58 -13.05 -7.39
CA ALA A 225 -1.29 -14.49 -7.40
C ALA A 225 -2.53 -15.32 -7.77
N TYR A 226 -3.71 -14.96 -7.24
CA TYR A 226 -4.97 -15.57 -7.63
C TYR A 226 -5.18 -15.50 -9.16
N ALA A 227 -5.13 -14.31 -9.71
CA ALA A 227 -5.40 -14.08 -11.12
C ALA A 227 -4.33 -14.70 -12.04
N TRP A 228 -3.05 -14.57 -11.68
CA TRP A 228 -1.94 -15.00 -12.51
C TRP A 228 -1.65 -16.50 -12.36
N LEU A 229 -1.61 -17.05 -11.12
CA LEU A 229 -1.29 -18.47 -10.89
C LEU A 229 -2.48 -19.38 -11.10
N ALA A 230 -3.67 -19.02 -10.57
CA ALA A 230 -4.81 -19.91 -10.56
C ALA A 230 -5.74 -19.71 -11.77
N GLU A 231 -6.02 -18.45 -12.16
CA GLU A 231 -6.91 -18.14 -13.28
C GLU A 231 -6.17 -18.06 -14.64
N GLY A 232 -4.82 -18.15 -14.63
CA GLY A 232 -4.00 -18.11 -15.85
C GLY A 232 -4.09 -16.80 -16.64
N ARG A 233 -4.45 -15.70 -15.96
CA ARG A 233 -4.52 -14.36 -16.58
C ARG A 233 -3.13 -13.81 -16.85
N ASP A 234 -3.01 -12.94 -17.86
CA ASP A 234 -1.77 -12.21 -18.10
C ASP A 234 -1.50 -11.20 -16.96
N ALA A 235 -0.26 -10.70 -16.87
CA ALA A 235 0.18 -9.85 -15.78
C ALA A 235 -0.60 -8.52 -15.67
N VAL A 236 -1.05 -7.95 -16.80
CA VAL A 236 -1.82 -6.70 -16.80
C VAL A 236 -3.21 -6.92 -16.25
N ALA A 237 -3.92 -7.96 -16.71
CA ALA A 237 -5.24 -8.33 -16.18
C ALA A 237 -5.15 -8.72 -14.70
N ALA A 238 -4.10 -9.45 -14.29
CA ALA A 238 -3.87 -9.82 -12.89
C ALA A 238 -3.63 -8.60 -12.00
N ALA A 239 -2.83 -7.63 -12.43
CA ALA A 239 -2.58 -6.40 -11.68
C ALA A 239 -3.82 -5.49 -11.61
N TRP A 240 -4.61 -5.43 -12.68
CA TRP A 240 -5.87 -4.71 -12.67
C TRP A 240 -6.85 -5.31 -11.66
N PHE A 241 -7.03 -6.63 -11.69
CA PHE A 241 -7.84 -7.36 -10.71
C PHE A 241 -7.34 -7.10 -9.28
N ALA A 242 -6.02 -7.20 -9.05
CA ALA A 242 -5.42 -6.94 -7.76
C ALA A 242 -5.71 -5.51 -7.25
N SER A 243 -5.63 -4.52 -8.13
CA SER A 243 -5.95 -3.12 -7.79
C SER A 243 -7.42 -2.95 -7.36
N ARG A 244 -8.37 -3.65 -8.03
CA ARG A 244 -9.80 -3.67 -7.66
C ARG A 244 -10.04 -4.31 -6.31
N ILE A 245 -9.40 -5.45 -6.03
CA ILE A 245 -9.51 -6.15 -4.74
C ILE A 245 -8.93 -5.29 -3.62
N VAL A 246 -7.80 -4.62 -3.86
CA VAL A 246 -7.22 -3.68 -2.90
C VAL A 246 -8.18 -2.53 -2.58
N ALA A 247 -8.87 -1.97 -3.56
CA ALA A 247 -9.86 -0.92 -3.31
C ALA A 247 -10.96 -1.40 -2.35
N ALA A 248 -11.52 -2.58 -2.57
CA ALA A 248 -12.51 -3.17 -1.65
C ALA A 248 -11.91 -3.43 -0.24
N TYR A 249 -10.66 -3.89 -0.18
CA TYR A 249 -9.98 -4.13 1.09
C TYR A 249 -9.73 -2.85 1.88
N VAL A 250 -9.15 -1.80 1.27
CA VAL A 250 -8.81 -0.57 2.01
C VAL A 250 -10.02 0.16 2.54
N GLU A 251 -11.18 0.00 1.88
CA GLU A 251 -12.45 0.61 2.29
C GLU A 251 -13.11 -0.16 3.45
N THR A 252 -13.02 -1.49 3.45
CA THR A 252 -13.69 -2.34 4.46
C THR A 252 -12.76 -2.87 5.53
N SER A 253 -11.45 -2.94 5.24
CA SER A 253 -10.40 -3.62 6.02
C SER A 253 -10.69 -5.11 6.26
N SER A 254 -11.43 -5.73 5.34
CA SER A 254 -11.81 -7.15 5.41
C SER A 254 -10.91 -8.00 4.53
N ASP A 255 -10.31 -9.04 5.11
CA ASP A 255 -9.57 -10.06 4.35
C ASP A 255 -10.52 -11.07 3.66
N ARG A 256 -11.81 -10.98 3.93
CA ARG A 256 -12.82 -11.80 3.27
C ARG A 256 -13.34 -11.08 2.03
N ILE A 257 -12.98 -11.59 0.87
CA ILE A 257 -13.42 -11.08 -0.42
C ILE A 257 -14.73 -11.78 -0.81
N GLU A 258 -15.73 -11.00 -1.16
CA GLU A 258 -16.99 -11.54 -1.67
C GLU A 258 -16.83 -12.01 -3.11
N THR A 259 -17.06 -13.29 -3.35
CA THR A 259 -16.88 -13.92 -4.68
C THR A 259 -17.98 -13.58 -5.67
N SER A 260 -19.11 -13.06 -5.20
CA SER A 260 -20.23 -12.63 -6.06
C SER A 260 -19.85 -11.55 -7.08
N PHE A 261 -18.82 -10.75 -6.79
CA PHE A 261 -18.34 -9.70 -7.68
C PHE A 261 -17.31 -10.16 -8.72
N LEU A 262 -16.77 -11.38 -8.60
CA LEU A 262 -15.73 -11.87 -9.50
C LEU A 262 -16.09 -11.82 -10.99
N PRO A 263 -17.32 -12.21 -11.42
CA PRO A 263 -17.68 -12.14 -12.84
C PRO A 263 -17.63 -10.72 -13.41
N SER A 264 -18.10 -9.72 -12.65
CA SER A 264 -18.04 -8.32 -13.07
C SER A 264 -16.60 -7.80 -13.15
N TYR A 265 -15.75 -8.18 -12.20
CA TYR A 265 -14.34 -7.79 -12.20
C TYR A 265 -13.61 -8.33 -13.44
N TRP A 266 -13.89 -9.56 -13.87
CA TRP A 266 -13.28 -10.10 -15.09
C TRP A 266 -13.78 -9.43 -16.36
N SER A 267 -15.09 -9.18 -16.46
CA SER A 267 -15.66 -8.42 -17.57
C SER A 267 -15.04 -7.02 -17.69
N ASP A 268 -14.87 -6.35 -16.55
CA ASP A 268 -14.25 -5.03 -16.50
C ASP A 268 -12.77 -5.08 -16.85
N ALA A 269 -12.02 -6.11 -16.42
CA ALA A 269 -10.63 -6.30 -16.77
C ALA A 269 -10.42 -6.47 -18.29
N ASP A 270 -11.25 -7.28 -18.93
CA ASP A 270 -11.20 -7.50 -20.36
C ASP A 270 -11.56 -6.21 -21.15
N ASN A 271 -12.49 -5.40 -20.64
CA ASN A 271 -12.82 -4.10 -21.21
C ASN A 271 -11.74 -3.04 -20.92
N ALA A 272 -11.21 -3.00 -19.71
CA ALA A 272 -10.14 -2.08 -19.31
C ALA A 272 -8.88 -2.28 -20.15
N ARG A 273 -8.54 -3.53 -20.51
CA ARG A 273 -7.40 -3.82 -21.37
C ARG A 273 -7.50 -3.12 -22.73
N ARG A 274 -8.71 -3.05 -23.31
CA ARG A 274 -8.95 -2.32 -24.57
C ARG A 274 -8.75 -0.81 -24.40
N LEU A 275 -9.07 -0.27 -23.21
CA LEU A 275 -8.92 1.15 -22.89
C LEU A 275 -7.47 1.49 -22.46
N LEU A 276 -6.81 0.59 -21.74
CA LEU A 276 -5.44 0.77 -21.25
C LEU A 276 -4.39 0.69 -22.37
N ALA A 277 -4.65 -0.05 -23.44
CA ALA A 277 -3.77 -0.09 -24.61
C ALA A 277 -3.53 1.30 -25.25
N SER A 278 -4.31 2.31 -24.85
CA SER A 278 -4.20 3.70 -25.31
C SER A 278 -3.60 4.66 -24.27
N THR A 279 -3.27 4.21 -23.07
CA THR A 279 -2.77 5.10 -22.00
C THR A 279 -1.24 5.03 -21.87
N SER A 280 -0.59 6.08 -22.38
CA SER A 280 0.79 6.45 -22.09
C SER A 280 1.03 6.64 -20.56
N ALA A 281 2.30 6.68 -20.16
CA ALA A 281 2.77 6.97 -18.82
C ALA A 281 1.87 7.99 -18.09
N ARG A 282 1.62 7.75 -16.80
CA ARG A 282 0.92 8.68 -15.92
C ARG A 282 1.95 9.46 -15.11
N PRO A 283 2.49 10.59 -15.62
CA PRO A 283 3.41 11.40 -14.85
C PRO A 283 2.70 11.96 -13.63
N LEU A 284 3.46 12.12 -12.55
CA LEU A 284 2.99 12.91 -11.41
C LEU A 284 2.69 14.34 -11.88
N PRO A 285 1.67 15.01 -11.33
CA PRO A 285 1.39 16.39 -11.63
C PRO A 285 2.61 17.28 -11.35
N GLU A 286 2.85 18.28 -12.21
CA GLU A 286 3.92 19.26 -12.00
C GLU A 286 3.60 20.23 -10.85
N THR A 287 2.31 20.44 -10.57
CA THR A 287 1.82 21.24 -9.45
C THR A 287 2.08 20.54 -8.11
N GLN A 288 2.06 21.33 -7.04
CA GLN A 288 2.32 20.87 -5.69
C GLN A 288 1.04 20.76 -4.86
N ILE A 289 1.12 20.03 -3.74
CA ILE A 289 0.12 20.02 -2.66
C ILE A 289 0.55 21.09 -1.65
N TYR A 290 -0.34 22.02 -1.32
CA TYR A 290 -0.15 22.93 -0.20
C TYR A 290 -0.58 22.22 1.09
N LEU A 291 0.33 22.10 2.06
CA LEU A 291 0.06 21.49 3.35
C LEU A 291 -0.25 22.57 4.38
N ALA A 292 -1.54 22.81 4.63
CA ALA A 292 -2.04 23.74 5.61
C ALA A 292 -2.19 23.05 6.98
N GLY A 293 -1.78 23.69 8.04
CA GLY A 293 -1.96 23.16 9.40
C GLY A 293 -1.15 23.90 10.43
N PRO A 294 -1.53 23.82 11.72
CA PRO A 294 -0.80 24.47 12.81
C PRO A 294 0.56 23.80 13.02
N PHE A 295 1.56 24.60 13.40
CA PHE A 295 2.94 24.14 13.64
C PHE A 295 3.58 24.79 14.90
N PHE A 296 2.76 25.16 15.88
CA PHE A 296 3.18 25.94 17.07
C PHE A 296 3.64 25.07 18.23
N THR A 297 3.22 23.80 18.26
CA THR A 297 3.61 22.82 19.28
C THR A 297 4.43 21.68 18.69
N THR A 298 5.11 20.90 19.55
CA THR A 298 5.89 19.73 19.10
C THR A 298 5.02 18.70 18.38
N SER A 299 3.80 18.44 18.86
CA SER A 299 2.90 17.48 18.23
C SER A 299 2.42 17.95 16.86
N GLN A 300 2.11 19.24 16.72
CA GLN A 300 1.70 19.83 15.44
C GLN A 300 2.83 19.78 14.42
N ARG A 301 4.06 20.16 14.82
CA ARG A 301 5.23 20.07 13.94
C ARG A 301 5.50 18.64 13.50
N TRP A 302 5.48 17.70 14.43
CA TRP A 302 5.66 16.29 14.11
C TRP A 302 4.63 15.82 13.10
N LEU A 303 3.37 16.22 13.24
CA LEU A 303 2.31 15.83 12.30
C LEU A 303 2.52 16.45 10.91
N ILE A 304 2.91 17.72 10.84
CA ILE A 304 3.25 18.39 9.55
C ILE A 304 4.43 17.68 8.88
N ASP A 305 5.48 17.36 9.62
CA ASP A 305 6.66 16.67 9.11
C ASP A 305 6.28 15.29 8.56
N GLU A 306 5.52 14.52 9.33
CA GLU A 306 5.06 13.17 8.96
C GLU A 306 4.22 13.17 7.68
N VAL A 307 3.27 14.10 7.56
CA VAL A 307 2.42 14.22 6.36
C VAL A 307 3.23 14.68 5.15
N ARG A 308 4.11 15.67 5.33
CA ARG A 308 4.99 16.17 4.28
C ARG A 308 5.90 15.06 3.74
N ASP A 309 6.51 14.31 4.63
CA ASP A 309 7.41 13.22 4.26
C ASP A 309 6.65 12.07 3.56
N ALA A 310 5.46 11.70 4.06
CA ALA A 310 4.61 10.70 3.42
C ALA A 310 4.24 11.09 1.96
N LEU A 311 3.85 12.34 1.73
CA LEU A 311 3.53 12.84 0.39
C LEU A 311 4.77 12.85 -0.53
N ARG A 312 5.92 13.26 -0.01
CA ARG A 312 7.20 13.30 -0.76
C ARG A 312 7.72 11.91 -1.09
N ASP A 313 7.58 10.95 -0.18
CA ASP A 313 7.93 9.55 -0.41
C ASP A 313 7.07 8.92 -1.50
N MET A 314 5.82 9.38 -1.63
CA MET A 314 4.93 9.03 -2.75
C MET A 314 5.27 9.79 -4.05
N GLY A 315 6.26 10.70 -4.02
CA GLY A 315 6.76 11.44 -5.18
C GLY A 315 6.08 12.78 -5.46
N PHE A 316 5.16 13.25 -4.61
CA PHE A 316 4.46 14.52 -4.80
C PHE A 316 5.31 15.71 -4.34
N LYS A 317 5.18 16.84 -5.06
CA LYS A 317 5.72 18.12 -4.61
C LYS A 317 4.82 18.67 -3.50
N VAL A 318 5.43 19.17 -2.43
CA VAL A 318 4.71 19.71 -1.27
C VAL A 318 5.26 21.09 -0.94
N PHE A 319 4.37 22.06 -0.81
CA PHE A 319 4.66 23.34 -0.18
C PHE A 319 4.09 23.33 1.24
N SER A 320 4.92 23.63 2.22
CA SER A 320 4.56 23.69 3.63
C SER A 320 5.07 25.01 4.21
N PRO A 321 4.20 25.90 4.69
CA PRO A 321 4.58 27.22 5.20
C PRO A 321 5.78 27.20 6.15
N VAL A 322 5.76 26.32 7.13
CA VAL A 322 6.85 26.23 8.12
C VAL A 322 8.20 25.83 7.52
N HIS A 323 8.22 25.10 6.41
CA HIS A 323 9.45 24.62 5.77
C HIS A 323 9.94 25.52 4.64
N ASP A 324 9.01 26.08 3.87
CA ASP A 324 9.33 26.79 2.64
C ASP A 324 9.38 28.31 2.84
N VAL A 325 8.69 28.83 3.89
CA VAL A 325 8.71 30.25 4.26
C VAL A 325 9.31 30.45 5.65
N GLY A 326 8.85 29.70 6.65
CA GLY A 326 9.35 29.75 8.02
C GLY A 326 8.62 30.78 8.90
N PHE A 327 9.36 31.37 9.84
CA PHE A 327 8.84 32.35 10.79
C PHE A 327 9.33 33.76 10.46
N GLY A 328 8.46 34.75 10.61
CA GLY A 328 8.80 36.13 10.35
C GLY A 328 7.66 37.10 10.66
N PRO A 329 7.83 38.38 10.36
CA PRO A 329 6.76 39.37 10.46
C PRO A 329 5.59 39.02 9.53
N ALA A 330 4.36 39.25 9.98
CA ALA A 330 3.15 38.88 9.24
C ALA A 330 3.09 39.46 7.81
N ASN A 331 3.58 40.69 7.64
CA ASN A 331 3.62 41.34 6.34
C ASN A 331 4.67 40.76 5.38
N GLU A 332 5.55 39.89 5.84
CA GLU A 332 6.55 39.19 5.02
C GLU A 332 6.13 37.74 4.75
N VAL A 333 5.67 37.00 5.79
CA VAL A 333 5.34 35.57 5.65
C VAL A 333 4.01 35.35 4.97
N ALA A 334 2.95 36.08 5.31
CA ALA A 334 1.63 35.84 4.78
C ALA A 334 1.52 36.00 3.23
N PRO A 335 2.17 37.01 2.61
CA PRO A 335 2.18 37.06 1.13
C PRO A 335 2.90 35.88 0.48
N GLN A 336 3.95 35.33 1.10
CA GLN A 336 4.70 34.18 0.59
C GLN A 336 3.89 32.89 0.72
N ASP A 337 3.20 32.69 1.84
CA ASP A 337 2.31 31.54 2.06
C ASP A 337 1.15 31.55 1.05
N LEU A 338 0.48 32.70 0.88
CA LEU A 338 -0.59 32.84 -0.09
C LEU A 338 -0.10 32.66 -1.53
N PHE A 339 1.09 33.14 -1.87
CA PHE A 339 1.69 32.89 -3.16
C PHE A 339 1.95 31.39 -3.38
N GLY A 340 2.53 30.70 -2.38
CA GLY A 340 2.72 29.24 -2.42
C GLY A 340 1.42 28.47 -2.59
N LEU A 341 0.35 28.93 -1.92
CA LEU A 341 -0.99 28.35 -2.05
C LEU A 341 -1.54 28.54 -3.47
N GLU A 342 -1.43 29.73 -4.05
CA GLU A 342 -1.88 30.02 -5.43
C GLU A 342 -1.14 29.22 -6.51
N GLN A 343 0.10 28.80 -6.25
CA GLN A 343 0.87 27.93 -7.13
C GLN A 343 0.56 26.44 -6.93
N SER A 344 -0.31 26.10 -5.99
CA SER A 344 -0.65 24.74 -5.66
C SER A 344 -1.93 24.27 -6.37
N GLY A 345 -1.94 23.03 -6.81
CA GLY A 345 -3.11 22.44 -7.46
C GLY A 345 -4.15 21.87 -6.47
N MET A 346 -3.80 21.84 -5.16
CA MET A 346 -4.60 21.20 -4.12
C MET A 346 -4.11 21.65 -2.75
N VAL A 347 -5.03 21.77 -1.78
CA VAL A 347 -4.72 21.98 -0.36
C VAL A 347 -5.08 20.75 0.45
N LEU A 348 -4.12 20.20 1.20
CA LEU A 348 -4.36 19.26 2.30
C LEU A 348 -4.30 20.04 3.62
N ALA A 349 -5.43 20.12 4.33
CA ALA A 349 -5.55 20.88 5.57
C ALA A 349 -5.68 19.96 6.80
N LEU A 350 -4.90 20.23 7.85
CA LEU A 350 -4.99 19.56 9.14
C LEU A 350 -5.75 20.48 10.11
N LEU A 351 -7.01 20.11 10.44
CA LEU A 351 -7.95 21.03 11.10
C LEU A 351 -8.05 20.87 12.60
N ASP A 352 -7.46 19.84 13.20
CA ASP A 352 -7.59 19.64 14.65
C ASP A 352 -7.01 20.81 15.44
N GLY A 353 -7.86 21.37 16.32
CA GLY A 353 -7.58 22.61 17.05
C GLY A 353 -8.05 23.89 16.34
N LEU A 354 -8.60 23.81 15.13
CA LEU A 354 -9.25 24.92 14.37
C LEU A 354 -8.39 26.20 14.35
N ASP A 355 -7.12 26.05 13.98
CA ASP A 355 -6.23 27.19 13.85
C ASP A 355 -6.73 28.22 12.86
N ALA A 356 -6.74 29.50 13.28
CA ALA A 356 -7.29 30.60 12.49
C ALA A 356 -6.52 30.81 11.15
N GLY A 357 -5.20 30.60 11.16
CA GLY A 357 -4.37 30.68 9.94
C GLY A 357 -4.76 29.60 8.95
N THR A 358 -4.85 28.35 9.39
CA THR A 358 -5.28 27.22 8.58
C THR A 358 -6.69 27.39 8.02
N LEU A 359 -7.63 27.87 8.82
CA LEU A 359 -9.01 28.16 8.35
C LEU A 359 -9.02 29.29 7.29
N TYR A 360 -8.20 30.33 7.48
CA TYR A 360 -8.06 31.40 6.49
C TYR A 360 -7.53 30.87 5.15
N GLU A 361 -6.48 30.03 5.18
CA GLU A 361 -5.90 29.40 3.99
C GLU A 361 -6.91 28.52 3.25
N VAL A 362 -7.71 27.73 3.98
CA VAL A 362 -8.79 26.93 3.41
C VAL A 362 -9.84 27.80 2.74
N GLY A 363 -10.30 28.87 3.40
CA GLY A 363 -11.26 29.80 2.82
C GLY A 363 -10.72 30.51 1.60
N TYR A 364 -9.44 30.92 1.63
CA TYR A 364 -8.76 31.55 0.52
C TYR A 364 -8.65 30.58 -0.67
N ALA A 365 -8.21 29.32 -0.45
CA ALA A 365 -8.13 28.29 -1.47
C ALA A 365 -9.49 28.08 -2.17
N ARG A 366 -10.57 27.94 -1.39
CA ARG A 366 -11.92 27.78 -1.94
C ARG A 366 -12.39 28.99 -2.77
N SER A 367 -12.02 30.21 -2.37
CA SER A 367 -12.31 31.42 -3.15
C SER A 367 -11.58 31.48 -4.49
N ARG A 368 -10.49 30.73 -4.63
CA ARG A 368 -9.69 30.56 -5.85
C ARG A 368 -10.03 29.28 -6.61
N GLU A 369 -11.10 28.57 -6.21
CA GLU A 369 -11.50 27.29 -6.80
C GLU A 369 -10.45 26.16 -6.67
N ILE A 370 -9.45 26.35 -5.79
CA ILE A 370 -8.46 25.31 -5.49
C ILE A 370 -9.15 24.21 -4.66
N PRO A 371 -9.07 22.94 -5.05
CA PRO A 371 -9.62 21.83 -4.28
C PRO A 371 -9.01 21.74 -2.88
N VAL A 372 -9.83 21.38 -1.88
CA VAL A 372 -9.38 21.19 -0.50
C VAL A 372 -9.82 19.81 0.01
N VAL A 373 -8.86 19.04 0.50
CA VAL A 373 -9.09 17.89 1.36
C VAL A 373 -8.67 18.28 2.77
N ALA A 374 -9.54 18.05 3.73
CA ALA A 374 -9.31 18.41 5.13
C ALA A 374 -9.39 17.18 6.03
N VAL A 375 -8.42 17.03 6.94
CA VAL A 375 -8.42 16.04 8.00
C VAL A 375 -8.89 16.70 9.29
N ALA A 376 -9.93 16.13 9.90
CA ALA A 376 -10.57 16.60 11.11
C ALA A 376 -10.91 15.39 11.99
N GLU A 377 -9.93 14.91 12.79
CA GLU A 377 -10.08 13.68 13.59
C GLU A 377 -10.93 13.91 14.84
N SER A 378 -10.88 15.12 15.41
CA SER A 378 -11.52 15.46 16.68
C SER A 378 -12.36 16.74 16.64
N VAL A 379 -12.68 17.27 15.46
CA VAL A 379 -13.48 18.50 15.29
C VAL A 379 -14.97 18.17 15.30
N ASP A 380 -15.79 18.98 15.99
CA ASP A 380 -17.24 18.84 15.98
C ASP A 380 -17.81 19.13 14.59
N ALA A 381 -18.78 18.33 14.17
CA ALA A 381 -19.41 18.46 12.85
C ALA A 381 -20.06 19.85 12.61
N ASN A 382 -20.54 20.52 13.67
CA ASN A 382 -21.12 21.86 13.57
C ASN A 382 -20.07 22.92 13.19
N ASP A 383 -18.82 22.75 13.63
CA ASP A 383 -17.72 23.66 13.32
C ASP A 383 -17.24 23.51 11.85
N LEU A 384 -17.60 22.42 11.20
CA LEU A 384 -17.24 22.11 9.81
C LEU A 384 -18.28 22.61 8.78
N THR A 385 -19.37 23.24 9.22
CA THR A 385 -20.50 23.65 8.35
C THR A 385 -20.06 24.46 7.13
N MET A 386 -19.20 25.47 7.32
CA MET A 386 -18.74 26.33 6.22
C MET A 386 -17.83 25.59 5.26
N LEU A 387 -16.99 24.69 5.76
CA LEU A 387 -16.08 23.90 4.94
C LEU A 387 -16.85 22.90 4.06
N LEU A 388 -17.79 22.18 4.66
CA LEU A 388 -18.69 21.26 3.94
C LEU A 388 -19.53 22.00 2.88
N GLY A 389 -20.14 23.12 3.28
CA GLY A 389 -20.97 23.94 2.38
C GLY A 389 -20.20 24.59 1.23
N SER A 390 -18.88 24.81 1.38
CA SER A 390 -18.01 25.33 0.32
C SER A 390 -17.40 24.26 -0.57
N GLY A 391 -17.72 22.97 -0.36
CA GLY A 391 -17.26 21.85 -1.19
C GLY A 391 -15.86 21.34 -0.82
N CYS A 392 -15.43 21.49 0.43
CA CYS A 392 -14.26 20.78 0.94
C CYS A 392 -14.58 19.30 1.12
N ILE A 393 -13.62 18.45 0.81
CA ILE A 393 -13.68 17.02 1.12
C ILE A 393 -13.14 16.85 2.55
N ILE A 394 -13.96 16.37 3.48
CA ILE A 394 -13.56 16.20 4.88
C ILE A 394 -13.47 14.71 5.22
N THR A 395 -12.45 14.33 5.97
CA THR A 395 -12.24 12.99 6.53
C THR A 395 -11.77 13.08 7.96
N ASN A 396 -12.10 12.06 8.76
CA ASN A 396 -11.61 11.90 10.13
C ASN A 396 -10.43 10.92 10.25
N ASP A 397 -9.76 10.63 9.15
CA ASP A 397 -8.63 9.71 9.10
C ASP A 397 -7.49 10.31 8.28
N LEU A 398 -6.30 10.39 8.88
CA LEU A 398 -5.12 10.99 8.28
C LEU A 398 -4.68 10.28 6.99
N THR A 399 -4.66 8.95 7.00
CA THR A 399 -4.26 8.15 5.85
C THR A 399 -5.19 8.37 4.66
N THR A 400 -6.49 8.39 4.93
CA THR A 400 -7.53 8.69 3.94
C THR A 400 -7.34 10.10 3.37
N GLY A 401 -7.10 11.10 4.23
CA GLY A 401 -6.85 12.47 3.81
C GLY A 401 -5.66 12.60 2.86
N ILE A 402 -4.53 11.99 3.19
CA ILE A 402 -3.33 11.97 2.35
C ILE A 402 -3.62 11.33 0.98
N TYR A 403 -4.26 10.16 0.94
CA TYR A 403 -4.58 9.48 -0.33
C TYR A 403 -5.58 10.28 -1.17
N ARG A 404 -6.62 10.82 -0.56
CA ARG A 404 -7.61 11.65 -1.28
C ARG A 404 -7.01 12.92 -1.84
N ALA A 405 -6.08 13.56 -1.12
CA ALA A 405 -5.34 14.70 -1.63
C ALA A 405 -4.51 14.34 -2.87
N CYS A 406 -3.80 13.20 -2.84
CA CYS A 406 -3.06 12.70 -3.99
C CYS A 406 -3.97 12.44 -5.19
N TRP A 407 -5.10 11.74 -4.99
CA TRP A 407 -6.05 11.43 -6.05
C TRP A 407 -6.72 12.69 -6.62
N ALA A 408 -7.11 13.65 -5.77
CA ALA A 408 -7.68 14.91 -6.21
C ALA A 408 -6.69 15.72 -7.06
N LEU A 409 -5.41 15.81 -6.65
CA LEU A 409 -4.38 16.47 -7.47
C LEU A 409 -4.18 15.77 -8.82
N MET A 410 -4.33 14.45 -8.87
CA MET A 410 -4.22 13.66 -10.10
C MET A 410 -5.50 13.67 -10.95
N GLY A 411 -6.60 14.28 -10.49
CA GLY A 411 -7.88 14.31 -11.19
C GLY A 411 -8.64 12.98 -11.17
N ASP A 412 -8.48 12.19 -10.12
CA ASP A 412 -9.14 10.88 -9.93
C ASP A 412 -10.31 10.92 -8.91
N VAL A 413 -10.77 12.09 -8.47
CA VAL A 413 -11.86 12.26 -7.48
C VAL A 413 -13.06 12.93 -8.13
#